data_dee8e63672f43f13f6bc3e5a5a3d4832
#
_entry.id   dee8e63672f43f13f6bc3e5a5a3d4832
#
_cell.length_a   1.000
_cell.length_b   1.000
_cell.length_c   1.000
_cell.angle_alpha   90.00
_cell.angle_beta   90.00
_cell.angle_gamma   90.00
#
_symmetry.space_group_name_H-M   'P 1'
#
loop_
_entity.id
_entity.type
_entity.pdbx_description
1 polymer ?
#
loop_
_entity_poly.entity_id
_entity_poly.type
_entity_poly.pdbx_seq_one_letter_code
_entity_poly.pdbx_strand_id
1 'polypeptide(L)'
;FGRKNQVTQRAIMRAQAVFEELGVQIILPELSGEFQLSVALEYSQDEETLSMLIKYDGKRFDVRKSDNMLSLKLAENASQSIEYTEISEDGFTNLVTVKIK
;
A
#
# COMPACT_ATOMS: atom_id res chain seq x y z
N PHE A 1 -18.12 -12.98 -10.46
CA PHE A 1 -17.42 -11.75 -10.79
C PHE A 1 -15.92 -11.88 -10.55
N GLY A 2 -15.49 -12.15 -9.33
CA GLY A 2 -14.09 -12.24 -9.01
C GLY A 2 -13.35 -13.28 -9.81
N ARG A 3 -13.96 -14.42 -10.06
CA ARG A 3 -13.33 -15.47 -10.83
C ARG A 3 -12.99 -15.00 -12.23
N LYS A 4 -13.91 -14.28 -12.84
CA LYS A 4 -13.71 -13.82 -14.21
C LYS A 4 -12.55 -12.85 -14.31
N ASN A 5 -12.36 -12.05 -13.27
CA ASN A 5 -11.29 -11.07 -13.23
C ASN A 5 -10.04 -11.61 -12.59
N GLN A 6 -10.04 -12.86 -12.21
CA GLN A 6 -8.89 -13.51 -11.56
C GLN A 6 -8.52 -12.88 -10.22
N VAL A 7 -9.35 -11.97 -9.71
CA VAL A 7 -9.12 -11.37 -8.41
C VAL A 7 -9.80 -12.26 -7.37
N THR A 8 -9.02 -12.96 -6.59
CA THR A 8 -9.54 -13.86 -5.58
C THR A 8 -9.85 -13.11 -4.30
N GLN A 9 -10.76 -13.68 -3.51
CA GLN A 9 -11.06 -13.11 -2.20
C GLN A 9 -9.81 -13.13 -1.31
N ARG A 10 -8.96 -14.13 -1.49
CA ARG A 10 -7.71 -14.22 -0.75
C ARG A 10 -6.82 -13.01 -1.01
N ALA A 11 -6.70 -12.62 -2.29
CA ALA A 11 -5.88 -11.45 -2.64
C ALA A 11 -6.45 -10.18 -2.04
N ILE A 12 -7.77 -10.03 -2.07
CA ILE A 12 -8.43 -8.87 -1.49
C ILE A 12 -8.19 -8.81 0.01
N MET A 13 -8.30 -9.95 0.69
CA MET A 13 -8.07 -10.00 2.14
C MET A 13 -6.63 -9.66 2.49
N ARG A 14 -5.68 -10.11 1.66
CA ARG A 14 -4.28 -9.76 1.88
C ARG A 14 -4.04 -8.27 1.65
N ALA A 15 -4.68 -7.69 0.64
CA ALA A 15 -4.57 -6.25 0.41
C ALA A 15 -5.10 -5.47 1.60
N GLN A 16 -6.22 -5.90 2.17
CA GLN A 16 -6.78 -5.27 3.36
C GLN A 16 -5.82 -5.36 4.54
N ALA A 17 -5.21 -6.53 4.74
CA ALA A 17 -4.26 -6.72 5.82
C ALA A 17 -3.02 -5.83 5.63
N VAL A 18 -2.51 -5.73 4.41
CA VAL A 18 -1.37 -4.88 4.13
C VAL A 18 -1.71 -3.42 4.39
N PHE A 19 -2.89 -2.98 3.94
CA PHE A 19 -3.29 -1.59 4.18
C PHE A 19 -3.41 -1.31 5.68
N GLU A 20 -3.94 -2.25 6.45
CA GLU A 20 -4.04 -2.09 7.90
C GLU A 20 -2.66 -1.84 8.51
N GLU A 21 -1.67 -2.63 8.11
CA GLU A 21 -0.34 -2.50 8.68
C GLU A 21 0.43 -1.29 8.13
N LEU A 22 0.40 -1.07 6.82
CA LEU A 22 1.14 0.06 6.24
C LEU A 22 0.39 1.37 6.38
N GLY A 23 -0.89 1.38 6.05
CA GLY A 23 -1.66 2.61 6.05
C GLY A 23 -2.00 3.09 7.45
N VAL A 24 -2.60 2.22 8.23
CA VAL A 24 -3.12 2.61 9.54
C VAL A 24 -2.04 2.65 10.60
N GLN A 25 -1.17 1.66 10.65
CA GLN A 25 -0.18 1.53 11.72
C GLN A 25 1.10 2.31 11.45
N ILE A 26 1.46 2.54 10.20
CA ILE A 26 2.72 3.20 9.86
C ILE A 26 2.49 4.59 9.27
N ILE A 27 1.69 4.69 8.22
CA ILE A 27 1.53 5.97 7.51
C ILE A 27 0.73 6.98 8.30
N LEU A 28 -0.46 6.61 8.76
CA LEU A 28 -1.33 7.56 9.46
C LEU A 28 -0.67 8.24 10.66
N PRO A 29 0.11 7.52 11.50
CA PRO A 29 0.79 8.18 12.62
C PRO A 29 1.80 9.24 12.20
N GLU A 30 2.30 9.18 10.95
CA GLU A 30 3.26 10.15 10.43
C GLU A 30 2.59 11.36 9.83
N LEU A 31 1.28 11.30 9.60
CA LEU A 31 0.52 12.41 9.05
C LEU A 31 -0.05 13.23 10.19
N SER A 32 -0.05 14.56 10.06
CA SER A 32 -0.55 15.43 11.10
C SER A 32 -1.42 16.51 10.50
N GLY A 33 -2.37 17.00 11.30
CA GLY A 33 -3.28 18.04 10.86
C GLY A 33 -4.16 17.54 9.73
N GLU A 34 -4.36 18.38 8.73
CA GLU A 34 -5.09 18.01 7.54
C GLU A 34 -4.15 17.25 6.60
N PHE A 35 -4.62 16.13 6.06
CA PHE A 35 -3.80 15.33 5.18
C PHE A 35 -4.65 14.73 4.07
N GLN A 36 -3.98 14.27 3.02
CA GLN A 36 -4.60 13.56 1.92
C GLN A 36 -3.99 12.17 1.83
N LEU A 37 -4.84 11.18 1.69
CA LEU A 37 -4.43 9.79 1.55
C LEU A 37 -5.32 9.16 0.48
N SER A 38 -4.70 8.53 -0.50
CA SER A 38 -5.43 7.87 -1.59
C SER A 38 -4.97 6.43 -1.70
N VAL A 39 -5.91 5.52 -1.86
CA VAL A 39 -5.60 4.11 -2.03
C VAL A 39 -6.32 3.61 -3.27
N ALA A 40 -5.58 2.97 -4.15
CA ALA A 40 -6.13 2.38 -5.37
C ALA A 40 -5.66 0.95 -5.51
N LEU A 41 -6.50 0.12 -6.09
CA LEU A 41 -6.16 -1.26 -6.40
C LEU A 41 -6.18 -1.42 -7.91
N GLU A 42 -5.16 -2.08 -8.44
CA GLU A 42 -5.05 -2.37 -9.87
C GLU A 42 -4.74 -3.84 -10.04
N TYR A 43 -5.42 -4.47 -10.96
CA TYR A 43 -5.18 -5.87 -11.26
C TYR A 43 -4.58 -6.00 -12.66
N SER A 44 -3.46 -6.71 -12.76
CA SER A 44 -2.83 -7.02 -14.03
C SER A 44 -3.15 -8.46 -14.41
N GLN A 45 -3.90 -8.63 -15.51
CA GLN A 45 -4.24 -9.97 -15.99
C GLN A 45 -3.00 -10.69 -16.51
N ASP A 46 -2.11 -9.94 -17.15
CA ASP A 46 -0.91 -10.53 -17.73
C ASP A 46 -0.02 -11.14 -16.66
N GLU A 47 0.09 -10.46 -15.52
CA GLU A 47 0.94 -10.93 -14.43
C GLU A 47 0.14 -11.65 -13.36
N GLU A 48 -1.19 -11.62 -13.48
CA GLU A 48 -2.09 -12.17 -12.47
C GLU A 48 -1.76 -11.63 -11.08
N THR A 49 -1.50 -10.32 -11.03
CA THR A 49 -1.03 -9.65 -9.83
C THR A 49 -1.97 -8.51 -9.44
N LEU A 50 -2.31 -8.44 -8.18
CA LEU A 50 -3.05 -7.33 -7.62
C LEU A 50 -2.04 -6.36 -7.00
N SER A 51 -2.13 -5.10 -7.38
CA SER A 51 -1.25 -4.06 -6.84
C SER A 51 -2.08 -3.05 -6.06
N MET A 52 -1.54 -2.59 -4.95
CA MET A 52 -2.14 -1.54 -4.15
C MET A 52 -1.23 -0.33 -4.20
N LEU A 53 -1.81 0.82 -4.56
CA LEU A 53 -1.06 2.07 -4.65
C LEU A 53 -1.58 3.00 -3.56
N ILE A 54 -0.69 3.39 -2.66
CA ILE A 54 -1.02 4.28 -1.55
C ILE A 54 -0.27 5.58 -1.75
N LYS A 55 -1.01 6.68 -1.93
CA LYS A 55 -0.42 8.01 -2.07
C LYS A 55 -0.74 8.82 -0.84
N TYR A 56 0.23 9.58 -0.35
CA TYR A 56 -0.01 10.44 0.79
C TYR A 56 0.85 11.71 0.67
N ASP A 57 0.41 12.77 1.35
CA ASP A 57 1.08 14.06 1.28
C ASP A 57 1.98 14.25 2.50
N GLY A 58 2.45 15.49 2.68
CA GLY A 58 3.30 15.83 3.80
C GLY A 58 4.76 15.55 3.52
N LYS A 59 5.53 15.35 4.57
CA LYS A 59 6.96 15.12 4.39
C LYS A 59 7.18 13.74 3.75
N ARG A 60 8.26 13.63 3.01
CA ARG A 60 8.61 12.38 2.37
C ARG A 60 9.00 11.35 3.43
N PHE A 61 8.31 10.22 3.40
CA PHE A 61 8.50 9.18 4.40
C PHE A 61 8.37 7.81 3.76
N ASP A 62 9.48 7.07 3.76
CA ASP A 62 9.54 5.72 3.20
C ASP A 62 9.10 4.72 4.25
N VAL A 63 7.95 4.08 4.02
CA VAL A 63 7.39 3.13 4.98
C VAL A 63 8.35 1.99 5.32
N ARG A 64 9.26 1.65 4.41
CA ARG A 64 10.20 0.56 4.65
C ARG A 64 11.22 0.91 5.73
N LYS A 65 11.32 2.18 6.10
CA LYS A 65 12.25 2.65 7.13
C LYS A 65 11.54 2.89 8.45
N SER A 66 10.32 2.41 8.59
CA SER A 66 9.54 2.62 9.78
C SER A 66 10.15 1.91 11.00
N ASP A 67 10.00 2.53 12.16
CA ASP A 67 10.39 1.91 13.43
C ASP A 67 9.39 0.84 13.88
N ASN A 68 8.20 0.84 13.27
CA ASN A 68 7.20 -0.16 13.61
C ASN A 68 7.51 -1.47 12.88
N MET A 69 8.48 -2.19 13.41
CA MET A 69 9.01 -3.39 12.75
C MET A 69 7.97 -4.50 12.65
N LEU A 70 7.10 -4.61 13.64
CA LEU A 70 6.08 -5.65 13.62
C LEU A 70 5.11 -5.45 12.44
N SER A 71 4.57 -4.24 12.32
CA SER A 71 3.63 -3.95 11.23
C SER A 71 4.29 -4.09 9.87
N LEU A 72 5.53 -3.62 9.75
CA LEU A 72 6.26 -3.75 8.49
C LEU A 72 6.46 -5.22 8.13
N LYS A 73 6.83 -6.03 9.10
CA LYS A 73 7.03 -7.46 8.88
C LYS A 73 5.74 -8.15 8.45
N LEU A 74 4.64 -7.81 9.11
CA LEU A 74 3.35 -8.39 8.75
C LEU A 74 2.94 -8.01 7.33
N ALA A 75 3.19 -6.75 6.94
CA ALA A 75 2.89 -6.30 5.58
C ALA A 75 3.77 -7.03 4.57
N GLU A 76 5.06 -7.20 4.87
CA GLU A 76 5.97 -7.90 3.99
C GLU A 76 5.56 -9.36 3.80
N ASN A 77 5.09 -10.01 4.86
CA ASN A 77 4.67 -11.40 4.76
C ASN A 77 3.44 -11.58 3.88
N ALA A 78 2.59 -10.58 3.78
CA ALA A 78 1.37 -10.66 2.99
C ALA A 78 1.55 -10.11 1.58
N SER A 79 2.73 -9.61 1.24
CA SER A 79 2.97 -8.99 -0.05
C SER A 79 4.12 -9.67 -0.78
N GLN A 80 4.15 -9.46 -2.09
CA GLN A 80 5.26 -9.91 -2.92
C GLN A 80 6.37 -8.89 -2.92
N SER A 81 6.02 -7.62 -2.94
CA SER A 81 7.01 -6.54 -2.89
C SER A 81 6.35 -5.27 -2.35
N ILE A 82 7.16 -4.44 -1.71
CA ILE A 82 6.76 -3.13 -1.24
C ILE A 82 7.79 -2.15 -1.74
N GLU A 83 7.35 -1.16 -2.54
CA GLU A 83 8.24 -0.17 -3.12
C GLU A 83 7.77 1.22 -2.75
N TYR A 84 8.72 2.12 -2.56
CA TYR A 84 8.45 3.51 -2.25
C TYR A 84 9.03 4.42 -3.31
N THR A 85 8.25 5.41 -3.74
CA THR A 85 8.68 6.38 -4.73
C THR A 85 8.27 7.78 -4.28
N GLU A 86 9.18 8.74 -4.40
CA GLU A 86 8.83 10.13 -4.19
C GLU A 86 8.16 10.65 -5.44
N ILE A 87 7.04 11.34 -5.27
CA ILE A 87 6.27 11.88 -6.39
C ILE A 87 5.96 13.34 -6.15
N SER A 88 5.41 13.98 -7.15
CA SER A 88 4.90 15.35 -7.06
C SER A 88 3.69 15.40 -7.99
N GLU A 89 2.52 15.04 -7.45
CA GLU A 89 1.34 14.84 -8.27
C GLU A 89 0.10 15.12 -7.44
N ASP A 90 -0.68 16.12 -7.86
CA ASP A 90 -1.96 16.46 -7.22
C ASP A 90 -1.85 16.67 -5.71
N GLY A 91 -0.72 17.21 -5.26
CA GLY A 91 -0.50 17.46 -3.84
C GLY A 91 0.10 16.30 -3.09
N PHE A 92 0.21 15.13 -3.72
CA PHE A 92 0.83 13.98 -3.08
C PHE A 92 2.35 14.02 -3.28
N THR A 93 3.08 13.63 -2.26
CA THR A 93 4.55 13.62 -2.29
C THR A 93 5.12 12.22 -2.13
N ASN A 94 4.29 11.26 -1.77
CA ASN A 94 4.72 9.90 -1.49
C ASN A 94 3.85 8.89 -2.22
N LEU A 95 4.47 7.83 -2.75
CA LEU A 95 3.75 6.72 -3.35
C LEU A 95 4.34 5.41 -2.87
N VAL A 96 3.51 4.55 -2.32
CA VAL A 96 3.89 3.19 -1.96
C VAL A 96 3.15 2.25 -2.89
N THR A 97 3.91 1.37 -3.55
CA THR A 97 3.34 0.37 -4.44
C THR A 97 3.57 -1.01 -3.83
N VAL A 98 2.49 -1.72 -3.57
CA VAL A 98 2.54 -3.04 -2.98
C VAL A 98 1.98 -4.04 -3.96
N LYS A 99 2.76 -5.06 -4.29
CA LYS A 99 2.26 -6.18 -5.07
C LYS A 99 1.84 -7.27 -4.11
N ILE A 100 0.60 -7.74 -4.27
CA ILE A 100 0.01 -8.70 -3.35
C ILE A 100 0.27 -10.12 -3.85
N LYS A 101 0.61 -10.98 -2.92
CA LYS A 101 0.85 -12.39 -3.23
C LYS A 101 -0.41 -13.09 -3.69
#